data_da999958a5aab0e0269ee48c40efb736
#
_entry.id   da999958a5aab0e0269ee48c40efb736
#
_cell.length_a   1.000
_cell.length_b   1.000
_cell.length_c   1.000
_cell.angle_alpha   90.00
_cell.angle_beta   90.00
_cell.angle_gamma   90.00
#
_symmetry.space_group_name_H-M   'P 1'
#
loop_
_entity.id
_entity.type
_entity.pdbx_description
1 polymer ?
#
loop_
_entity_poly.entity_id
_entity_poly.type
_entity_poly.pdbx_seq_one_letter_code
_entity_poly.pdbx_strand_id
1 'polypeptide(L)'
;MTRYLALSGKSTALAIYHKQIGDLVLLESALRRLARATDSAIDLITRSGFQPVVSLMNGVKFRRKPALRRYDVLWCFDDRKKSSFFSFVSQAREKNLLIGPGMAIRWYHRGIFSDITAPDLGRLYLAEFNWRYTELGDSEEFVPPTLHPPPKGWEFPLKSKQYLHVNPTSGWKSKNWTVEKWARTIDTLTKIGIGPIVMTSGAQDWQKEHCEQICRRLKYPIENVSGLTTLENYLSIVWNAKLVLTVEGSAGHIAAAYRHKCVTLFGHTSLTHLHRSTAYSYAISTGKVLGQHCRLEHLPEEPVITAVVELWNADVSAYENTISFRSAESLVRPRGRHCS
;
A
#
# COMPACT_ATOMS: atom_id res chain seq x y z
N MET A 1 15.32 23.96 13.33
CA MET A 1 16.45 23.10 13.79
C MET A 1 15.85 22.10 14.77
N THR A 2 15.44 20.93 14.26
CA THR A 2 14.69 19.91 15.01
C THR A 2 15.64 19.20 15.97
N ARG A 3 15.38 19.34 17.26
CA ARG A 3 16.15 18.61 18.30
C ARG A 3 15.63 17.18 18.36
N TYR A 4 16.16 16.31 17.51
CA TYR A 4 15.94 14.88 17.71
C TYR A 4 16.85 14.41 18.83
N LEU A 5 16.27 13.74 19.83
CA LEU A 5 17.07 12.97 20.78
C LEU A 5 17.92 11.99 19.98
N ALA A 6 19.24 12.05 20.18
CA ALA A 6 20.09 10.94 19.84
C ALA A 6 19.59 9.73 20.63
N LEU A 7 18.80 8.88 19.98
CA LEU A 7 18.37 7.61 20.55
C LEU A 7 19.61 6.73 20.62
N SER A 8 20.34 6.80 21.73
CA SER A 8 21.52 6.00 21.98
C SER A 8 21.15 4.80 22.86
N GLY A 9 21.32 3.60 22.32
CA GLY A 9 21.07 2.37 23.07
C GLY A 9 19.61 1.90 23.02
N LYS A 10 19.21 0.99 23.90
CA LYS A 10 17.87 0.39 23.99
C LYS A 10 16.82 1.41 24.42
N SER A 11 16.28 2.13 23.46
CA SER A 11 15.16 3.06 23.68
C SER A 11 13.84 2.40 23.35
N THR A 12 12.75 2.90 23.95
CA THR A 12 11.38 2.36 23.74
C THR A 12 10.56 3.31 22.91
N ALA A 13 9.97 2.82 21.82
CA ALA A 13 9.15 3.65 20.94
C ALA A 13 7.72 3.12 20.79
N LEU A 14 6.79 4.06 20.67
CA LEU A 14 5.38 3.83 20.37
C LEU A 14 5.02 4.54 19.07
N ALA A 15 4.42 3.80 18.14
CA ALA A 15 3.80 4.36 16.96
C ALA A 15 2.27 4.24 17.03
N ILE A 16 1.55 5.22 16.48
CA ILE A 16 0.09 5.23 16.45
C ILE A 16 -0.39 5.56 15.04
N TYR A 17 -1.29 4.68 14.51
CA TYR A 17 -1.84 4.84 13.18
C TYR A 17 -3.21 4.16 13.04
N HIS A 18 -4.27 4.90 12.59
CA HIS A 18 -5.64 4.36 12.48
C HIS A 18 -6.32 4.61 11.13
N LYS A 19 -5.58 4.95 10.06
CA LYS A 19 -6.17 5.18 8.73
C LYS A 19 -6.38 3.88 7.95
N GLN A 20 -5.91 3.79 6.72
CA GLN A 20 -6.16 2.67 5.82
C GLN A 20 -5.00 1.67 5.85
N ILE A 21 -5.30 0.43 5.49
CA ILE A 21 -4.32 -0.66 5.49
C ILE A 21 -3.21 -0.46 4.45
N GLY A 22 -3.53 0.11 3.29
CA GLY A 22 -2.53 0.40 2.26
C GLY A 22 -1.47 1.39 2.75
N ASP A 23 -1.92 2.50 3.36
CA ASP A 23 -1.00 3.48 3.93
C ASP A 23 -0.22 2.93 5.13
N LEU A 24 -0.80 1.96 5.88
CA LEU A 24 -0.09 1.25 6.94
C LEU A 24 1.09 0.43 6.38
N VAL A 25 0.90 -0.23 5.23
CA VAL A 25 2.01 -0.91 4.53
C VAL A 25 3.09 0.08 4.12
N LEU A 26 2.70 1.26 3.60
CA LEU A 26 3.65 2.32 3.25
C LEU A 26 4.39 2.91 4.46
N LEU A 27 3.85 2.76 5.66
CA LEU A 27 4.49 3.21 6.90
C LEU A 27 5.58 2.24 7.38
N GLU A 28 5.61 0.99 6.92
CA GLU A 28 6.54 -0.06 7.37
C GLU A 28 7.99 0.40 7.33
N SER A 29 8.44 1.05 6.26
CA SER A 29 9.82 1.52 6.12
C SER A 29 10.24 2.48 7.25
N ALA A 30 9.36 3.41 7.62
CA ALA A 30 9.60 4.34 8.73
C ALA A 30 9.62 3.60 10.08
N LEU A 31 8.68 2.66 10.30
CA LEU A 31 8.63 1.86 11.53
C LEU A 31 9.88 0.97 11.69
N ARG A 32 10.33 0.34 10.61
CA ARG A 32 11.55 -0.46 10.60
C ARG A 32 12.80 0.39 10.88
N ARG A 33 12.85 1.62 10.33
CA ARG A 33 13.92 2.56 10.65
C ARG A 33 13.93 2.94 12.13
N LEU A 34 12.76 3.28 12.69
CA LEU A 34 12.62 3.55 14.12
C LEU A 34 13.04 2.35 14.98
N ALA A 35 12.68 1.13 14.59
CA ALA A 35 13.10 -0.09 15.31
C ALA A 35 14.62 -0.28 15.34
N ARG A 36 15.29 0.01 14.23
CA ARG A 36 16.77 -0.03 14.19
C ARG A 36 17.39 1.03 15.08
N ALA A 37 16.91 2.26 14.99
CA ALA A 37 17.43 3.39 15.76
C ALA A 37 17.23 3.25 17.27
N THR A 38 16.18 2.54 17.70
CA THR A 38 15.90 2.27 19.11
C THR A 38 16.49 0.96 19.62
N ASP A 39 17.13 0.19 18.74
CA ASP A 39 17.60 -1.19 19.03
C ASP A 39 16.50 -2.01 19.75
N SER A 40 15.26 -1.79 19.38
CA SER A 40 14.11 -2.48 19.97
C SER A 40 12.90 -2.49 19.04
N ALA A 41 12.01 -3.46 19.24
CA ALA A 41 10.77 -3.50 18.48
C ALA A 41 9.84 -2.34 18.87
N ILE A 42 9.22 -1.72 17.85
CA ILE A 42 8.26 -0.63 18.00
C ILE A 42 6.89 -1.19 18.40
N ASP A 43 6.33 -0.70 19.49
CA ASP A 43 4.93 -0.94 19.80
C ASP A 43 4.06 -0.11 18.85
N LEU A 44 3.16 -0.76 18.09
CA LEU A 44 2.25 -0.09 17.17
C LEU A 44 0.81 -0.25 17.61
N ILE A 45 0.15 0.89 17.89
CA ILE A 45 -1.30 0.93 18.11
C ILE A 45 -1.97 1.24 16.78
N THR A 46 -2.79 0.30 16.31
CA THR A 46 -3.58 0.45 15.09
C THR A 46 -4.93 -0.24 15.23
N ARG A 47 -5.69 -0.35 14.14
CA ARG A 47 -6.97 -1.09 14.15
C ARG A 47 -6.70 -2.57 14.42
N SER A 48 -7.51 -3.20 15.27
CA SER A 48 -7.35 -4.63 15.62
C SER A 48 -7.36 -5.55 14.41
N GLY A 49 -8.20 -5.25 13.40
CA GLY A 49 -8.23 -6.00 12.15
C GLY A 49 -6.96 -5.90 11.29
N PHE A 50 -5.99 -5.05 11.64
CA PHE A 50 -4.72 -4.92 10.91
C PHE A 50 -3.57 -5.72 11.55
N GLN A 51 -3.84 -6.41 12.66
CA GLN A 51 -2.85 -7.25 13.32
C GLN A 51 -2.12 -8.21 12.36
N PRO A 52 -2.78 -8.88 11.40
CA PRO A 52 -2.09 -9.77 10.46
C PRO A 52 -1.01 -9.04 9.63
N VAL A 53 -1.29 -7.84 9.12
CA VAL A 53 -0.27 -7.05 8.39
C VAL A 53 0.89 -6.67 9.30
N VAL A 54 0.60 -6.23 10.52
CA VAL A 54 1.64 -5.82 11.48
C VAL A 54 2.55 -6.99 11.84
N SER A 55 2.01 -8.21 11.95
CA SER A 55 2.82 -9.41 12.23
C SER A 55 3.80 -9.79 11.12
N LEU A 56 3.62 -9.25 9.91
CA LEU A 56 4.54 -9.43 8.78
C LEU A 56 5.57 -8.29 8.66
N MET A 57 5.55 -7.29 9.55
CA MET A 57 6.50 -6.18 9.56
C MET A 57 7.72 -6.47 10.42
N ASN A 58 8.88 -6.04 9.95
CA ASN A 58 10.12 -6.18 10.72
C ASN A 58 10.18 -5.21 11.90
N GLY A 59 10.47 -5.75 13.08
CA GLY A 59 10.71 -4.94 14.29
C GLY A 59 9.47 -4.19 14.80
N VAL A 60 8.25 -4.65 14.47
CA VAL A 60 6.99 -4.01 14.90
C VAL A 60 6.14 -4.99 15.70
N LYS A 61 5.58 -4.54 16.82
CA LYS A 61 4.67 -5.30 17.68
C LYS A 61 3.31 -4.66 17.73
N PHE A 62 2.27 -5.40 17.38
CA PHE A 62 0.89 -4.94 17.50
C PHE A 62 0.49 -4.73 18.96
N ARG A 63 -0.18 -3.60 19.24
CA ARG A 63 -0.80 -3.29 20.53
C ARG A 63 -2.24 -2.79 20.35
N ARG A 64 -3.14 -3.23 21.22
CA ARG A 64 -4.52 -2.71 21.25
C ARG A 64 -4.61 -1.39 22.01
N LYS A 65 -3.73 -1.20 23.00
CA LYS A 65 -3.64 -0.01 23.88
C LYS A 65 -2.18 0.20 24.29
N PRO A 66 -1.82 1.41 24.76
CA PRO A 66 -0.49 1.67 25.31
C PRO A 66 -0.14 0.70 26.44
N ALA A 67 1.11 0.30 26.51
CA ALA A 67 1.60 -0.43 27.68
C ALA A 67 1.63 0.50 28.91
N LEU A 68 1.54 -0.09 30.10
CA LEU A 68 1.69 0.63 31.38
C LEU A 68 3.19 0.90 31.66
N ARG A 69 3.83 1.57 30.71
CA ARG A 69 5.24 1.98 30.81
C ARG A 69 5.41 3.34 30.15
N ARG A 70 6.47 4.06 30.50
CA ARG A 70 6.86 5.27 29.81
C ARG A 70 7.69 4.89 28.59
N TYR A 71 7.33 5.47 27.45
CA TYR A 71 8.11 5.40 26.21
C TYR A 71 9.10 6.56 26.16
N ASP A 72 10.24 6.36 25.49
CA ASP A 72 11.16 7.45 25.21
C ASP A 72 10.61 8.34 24.12
N VAL A 73 10.05 7.76 23.06
CA VAL A 73 9.44 8.50 21.97
C VAL A 73 8.11 7.90 21.53
N LEU A 74 7.18 8.79 21.16
CA LEU A 74 5.91 8.45 20.51
C LEU A 74 5.85 9.17 19.17
N TRP A 75 5.51 8.43 18.12
CA TRP A 75 5.17 8.95 16.80
C TRP A 75 3.71 8.69 16.46
N CYS A 76 2.95 9.73 16.15
CA CYS A 76 1.60 9.64 15.61
C CYS A 76 1.63 10.02 14.12
N PHE A 77 1.13 9.11 13.27
CA PHE A 77 1.17 9.24 11.81
C PHE A 77 -0.20 9.54 11.20
N ASP A 78 -1.15 10.00 11.98
CA ASP A 78 -2.46 10.43 11.49
C ASP A 78 -3.13 11.46 12.40
N ASP A 79 -4.10 12.19 11.83
CA ASP A 79 -4.85 13.26 12.47
C ASP A 79 -6.19 12.83 13.10
N ARG A 80 -6.45 11.51 13.25
CA ARG A 80 -7.71 11.01 13.77
C ARG A 80 -7.84 11.25 15.28
N LYS A 81 -9.05 11.60 15.73
CA LYS A 81 -9.35 11.78 17.17
C LYS A 81 -8.92 10.60 18.01
N LYS A 82 -9.11 9.36 17.49
CA LYS A 82 -8.70 8.14 18.18
C LYS A 82 -7.18 8.06 18.39
N SER A 83 -6.40 8.42 17.36
CA SER A 83 -4.94 8.46 17.44
C SER A 83 -4.47 9.53 18.42
N SER A 84 -5.08 10.72 18.38
CA SER A 84 -4.81 11.78 19.34
C SER A 84 -5.15 11.38 20.78
N PHE A 85 -6.27 10.68 20.99
CA PHE A 85 -6.64 10.14 22.30
C PHE A 85 -5.59 9.16 22.82
N PHE A 86 -5.19 8.18 22.02
CA PHE A 86 -4.13 7.26 22.44
C PHE A 86 -2.79 7.95 22.67
N SER A 87 -2.46 8.97 21.89
CA SER A 87 -1.26 9.79 22.12
C SER A 87 -1.35 10.58 23.43
N PHE A 88 -2.53 11.09 23.77
CA PHE A 88 -2.76 11.83 25.02
C PHE A 88 -2.57 10.92 26.25
N VAL A 89 -3.21 9.75 26.26
CA VAL A 89 -3.15 8.82 27.41
C VAL A 89 -1.83 8.04 27.50
N SER A 90 -1.02 8.02 26.46
CA SER A 90 0.28 7.36 26.49
C SER A 90 1.30 8.20 27.24
N GLN A 91 2.09 7.56 28.09
CA GLN A 91 3.23 8.20 28.74
C GLN A 91 4.44 8.09 27.80
N ALA A 92 4.91 9.23 27.27
CA ALA A 92 6.12 9.31 26.47
C ALA A 92 6.91 10.56 26.85
N ARG A 93 8.24 10.48 26.75
CA ARG A 93 9.13 11.62 26.99
C ARG A 93 8.98 12.67 25.90
N GLU A 94 8.92 12.20 24.66
CA GLU A 94 8.66 13.02 23.48
C GLU A 94 7.47 12.47 22.71
N LYS A 95 6.60 13.36 22.23
CA LYS A 95 5.42 13.01 21.44
C LYS A 95 5.45 13.81 20.15
N ASN A 96 5.59 13.12 19.03
CA ASN A 96 5.71 13.69 17.71
C ASN A 96 4.47 13.38 16.87
N LEU A 97 3.99 14.37 16.12
CA LEU A 97 2.90 14.21 15.15
C LEU A 97 3.42 14.54 13.75
N LEU A 98 3.38 13.58 12.85
CA LEU A 98 3.65 13.79 11.43
C LEU A 98 2.34 13.99 10.69
N ILE A 99 2.16 15.17 10.13
CA ILE A 99 1.01 15.56 9.30
C ILE A 99 1.38 15.31 7.84
N GLY A 100 0.76 14.31 7.26
CA GLY A 100 0.90 13.97 5.84
C GLY A 100 -0.21 14.58 4.97
N PRO A 101 -0.24 14.24 3.68
CA PRO A 101 -1.23 14.76 2.73
C PRO A 101 -2.67 14.50 3.17
N GLY A 102 -3.51 15.51 3.01
CA GLY A 102 -4.94 15.43 3.37
C GLY A 102 -5.22 15.32 4.88
N MET A 103 -4.22 15.54 5.73
CA MET A 103 -4.37 15.63 7.18
C MET A 103 -4.43 17.09 7.62
N ALA A 104 -5.03 17.35 8.80
CA ALA A 104 -5.17 18.68 9.36
C ALA A 104 -4.60 18.79 10.78
N ILE A 105 -3.88 19.88 11.03
CA ILE A 105 -3.52 20.25 12.40
C ILE A 105 -4.76 20.77 13.10
N ARG A 106 -5.14 20.10 14.20
CA ARG A 106 -6.27 20.48 15.06
C ARG A 106 -5.75 21.28 16.26
N TRP A 107 -6.59 22.16 16.81
CA TRP A 107 -6.23 22.98 17.96
C TRP A 107 -5.71 22.16 19.17
N TYR A 108 -6.28 20.99 19.43
CA TYR A 108 -5.90 20.11 20.53
C TYR A 108 -4.57 19.38 20.32
N HIS A 109 -4.05 19.31 19.08
CA HIS A 109 -2.76 18.67 18.81
C HIS A 109 -1.63 19.37 19.54
N ARG A 110 -1.69 20.72 19.64
CA ARG A 110 -0.67 21.52 20.34
C ARG A 110 -0.59 21.24 21.84
N GLY A 111 -1.67 20.74 22.45
CA GLY A 111 -1.68 20.32 23.87
C GLY A 111 -1.25 18.87 24.10
N ILE A 112 -1.10 18.07 23.05
CA ILE A 112 -0.77 16.64 23.13
C ILE A 112 0.68 16.38 22.71
N PHE A 113 1.12 17.02 21.63
CA PHE A 113 2.39 16.75 20.97
C PHE A 113 3.43 17.81 21.29
N SER A 114 4.65 17.37 21.60
CA SER A 114 5.80 18.26 21.81
C SER A 114 6.36 18.80 20.49
N ASP A 115 6.19 18.03 19.40
CA ASP A 115 6.54 18.47 18.05
C ASP A 115 5.44 18.11 17.05
N ILE A 116 5.18 19.01 16.10
CA ILE A 116 4.23 18.83 15.00
C ILE A 116 4.93 19.17 13.70
N THR A 117 5.28 18.14 12.95
CA THR A 117 5.92 18.25 11.64
C THR A 117 4.86 18.13 10.54
N ALA A 118 4.71 19.17 9.73
CA ALA A 118 3.74 19.24 8.63
C ALA A 118 4.43 19.73 7.35
N PRO A 119 5.36 18.93 6.79
CA PRO A 119 6.09 19.32 5.60
C PRO A 119 5.23 19.21 4.34
N ASP A 120 5.62 19.91 3.29
CA ASP A 120 5.07 19.66 1.96
C ASP A 120 5.55 18.28 1.46
N LEU A 121 4.62 17.48 0.99
CA LEU A 121 4.94 16.18 0.37
C LEU A 121 5.76 16.37 -0.92
N GLY A 122 5.60 17.49 -1.61
CA GLY A 122 6.25 17.74 -2.88
C GLY A 122 5.96 16.63 -3.89
N ARG A 123 7.00 15.99 -4.41
CA ARG A 123 6.93 14.83 -5.31
C ARG A 123 7.34 13.52 -4.64
N LEU A 124 7.42 13.47 -3.32
CA LEU A 124 7.86 12.27 -2.64
C LEU A 124 6.81 11.16 -2.68
N TYR A 125 7.28 9.93 -2.79
CA TYR A 125 6.50 8.75 -2.51
C TYR A 125 6.12 8.72 -1.03
N LEU A 126 4.89 8.38 -0.67
CA LEU A 126 4.39 8.49 0.71
C LEU A 126 5.21 7.67 1.72
N ALA A 127 5.71 6.51 1.33
CA ALA A 127 6.59 5.73 2.20
C ALA A 127 7.94 6.44 2.43
N GLU A 128 8.50 7.06 1.41
CA GLU A 128 9.72 7.85 1.50
C GLU A 128 9.51 9.11 2.35
N PHE A 129 8.36 9.77 2.19
CA PHE A 129 7.95 10.88 3.04
C PHE A 129 7.93 10.48 4.52
N ASN A 130 7.22 9.42 4.87
CA ASN A 130 7.16 8.93 6.25
C ASN A 130 8.56 8.58 6.77
N TRP A 131 9.38 7.93 5.95
CA TRP A 131 10.74 7.55 6.30
C TRP A 131 11.64 8.76 6.53
N ARG A 132 11.61 9.78 5.67
CA ARG A 132 12.43 10.99 5.79
C ARG A 132 12.10 11.80 7.04
N TYR A 133 10.81 11.95 7.34
CA TYR A 133 10.35 12.80 8.45
C TYR A 133 10.28 12.10 9.81
N THR A 134 10.64 10.83 9.88
CA THR A 134 11.03 10.16 11.13
C THR A 134 12.53 10.21 11.34
N GLU A 135 13.22 11.21 10.77
CA GLU A 135 14.68 11.34 10.78
C GLU A 135 15.28 11.24 12.17
N LEU A 136 16.28 10.38 12.26
CA LEU A 136 17.13 10.15 13.44
C LEU A 136 18.58 10.58 13.20
N GLY A 137 18.76 11.55 12.31
CA GLY A 137 20.05 12.21 12.10
C GLY A 137 20.97 11.57 11.07
N ASP A 138 20.63 10.42 10.46
CA ASP A 138 21.52 9.73 9.53
C ASP A 138 21.12 9.91 8.06
N SER A 139 22.14 10.04 7.21
CA SER A 139 22.03 10.12 5.75
C SER A 139 21.78 8.75 5.09
N GLU A 140 21.00 7.87 5.73
CA GLU A 140 20.66 6.57 5.16
C GLU A 140 19.83 6.72 3.88
N GLU A 141 20.12 5.86 2.90
CA GLU A 141 19.32 5.75 1.70
C GLU A 141 17.93 5.16 2.01
N PHE A 142 16.88 5.70 1.38
CA PHE A 142 15.52 5.21 1.57
C PHE A 142 15.38 3.75 1.13
N VAL A 143 14.91 2.91 2.04
CA VAL A 143 14.58 1.51 1.78
C VAL A 143 13.06 1.34 1.70
N PRO A 144 12.51 0.88 0.56
CA PRO A 144 11.08 0.68 0.39
C PRO A 144 10.46 -0.27 1.43
N PRO A 145 9.14 -0.17 1.67
CA PRO A 145 8.42 -1.09 2.54
C PRO A 145 8.61 -2.56 2.14
N THR A 146 8.71 -3.42 3.13
CA THR A 146 8.81 -4.88 2.94
C THR A 146 7.90 -5.60 3.94
N LEU A 147 7.35 -6.73 3.51
CA LEU A 147 6.58 -7.63 4.36
C LEU A 147 7.20 -9.04 4.30
N HIS A 148 7.21 -9.73 5.43
CA HIS A 148 7.57 -11.14 5.46
C HIS A 148 6.53 -11.99 4.73
N PRO A 149 6.92 -13.17 4.21
CA PRO A 149 5.96 -14.15 3.71
C PRO A 149 4.91 -14.49 4.77
N PRO A 150 3.65 -14.69 4.36
CA PRO A 150 2.61 -15.16 5.29
C PRO A 150 2.97 -16.51 5.89
N PRO A 151 2.73 -16.74 7.19
CA PRO A 151 2.97 -18.03 7.81
C PRO A 151 2.03 -19.10 7.25
N LYS A 152 2.45 -20.36 7.33
CA LYS A 152 1.60 -21.51 7.02
C LYS A 152 0.30 -21.47 7.83
N GLY A 153 -0.79 -21.86 7.21
CA GLY A 153 -2.13 -21.84 7.82
C GLY A 153 -2.95 -20.57 7.47
N TRP A 154 -2.37 -19.63 6.72
CA TRP A 154 -3.10 -18.46 6.20
C TRP A 154 -3.65 -18.69 4.78
N GLU A 155 -3.36 -19.85 4.18
CA GLU A 155 -3.75 -20.15 2.83
C GLU A 155 -5.28 -20.21 2.71
N PHE A 156 -5.80 -19.62 1.65
CA PHE A 156 -7.18 -19.86 1.23
C PHE A 156 -7.20 -21.08 0.30
N PRO A 157 -8.20 -21.97 0.40
CA PRO A 157 -8.26 -23.21 -0.39
C PRO A 157 -8.63 -22.93 -1.85
N LEU A 158 -7.70 -22.30 -2.59
CA LEU A 158 -7.84 -22.03 -4.03
C LEU A 158 -7.62 -23.32 -4.84
N LYS A 159 -8.34 -23.43 -5.97
CA LYS A 159 -8.19 -24.52 -6.93
C LYS A 159 -6.83 -24.52 -7.62
N SER A 160 -6.22 -23.35 -7.76
CA SER A 160 -4.98 -23.15 -8.50
C SER A 160 -3.87 -22.55 -7.63
N LYS A 161 -2.63 -22.99 -7.90
CA LYS A 161 -1.44 -22.51 -7.17
C LYS A 161 -0.70 -21.37 -7.88
N GLN A 162 -0.89 -21.21 -9.19
CA GLN A 162 -0.33 -20.12 -9.98
C GLN A 162 -1.47 -19.42 -10.71
N TYR A 163 -1.74 -18.17 -10.37
CA TYR A 163 -2.89 -17.43 -10.86
C TYR A 163 -2.58 -15.94 -11.04
N LEU A 164 -3.39 -15.30 -11.87
CA LEU A 164 -3.53 -13.84 -11.87
C LEU A 164 -4.51 -13.46 -10.75
N HIS A 165 -4.04 -12.75 -9.76
CA HIS A 165 -4.91 -12.17 -8.74
C HIS A 165 -5.48 -10.85 -9.25
N VAL A 166 -6.81 -10.74 -9.31
CA VAL A 166 -7.53 -9.52 -9.70
C VAL A 166 -8.24 -8.93 -8.47
N ASN A 167 -7.92 -7.69 -8.11
CA ASN A 167 -8.67 -6.93 -7.12
C ASN A 167 -9.24 -5.67 -7.77
N PRO A 168 -10.51 -5.70 -8.24
CA PRO A 168 -11.09 -4.62 -9.03
C PRO A 168 -11.63 -3.46 -8.19
N THR A 169 -11.51 -3.52 -6.85
CA THR A 169 -12.11 -2.55 -5.94
C THR A 169 -11.11 -1.97 -4.95
N SER A 170 -11.38 -0.75 -4.51
CA SER A 170 -10.65 -0.11 -3.41
C SER A 170 -11.64 0.41 -2.35
N GLY A 171 -11.15 1.12 -1.33
CA GLY A 171 -12.01 1.72 -0.31
C GLY A 171 -12.98 2.80 -0.84
N TRP A 172 -12.80 3.30 -2.06
CA TRP A 172 -13.58 4.37 -2.65
C TRP A 172 -14.10 3.98 -4.04
N LYS A 173 -15.43 4.08 -4.24
CA LYS A 173 -16.09 3.76 -5.52
C LYS A 173 -15.51 4.53 -6.72
N SER A 174 -15.08 5.78 -6.49
CA SER A 174 -14.49 6.64 -7.53
C SER A 174 -13.15 6.14 -8.08
N LYS A 175 -12.54 5.16 -7.44
CA LYS A 175 -11.30 4.52 -7.89
C LYS A 175 -11.55 3.24 -8.69
N ASN A 176 -12.80 2.83 -8.86
CA ASN A 176 -13.10 1.60 -9.59
C ASN A 176 -13.10 1.84 -11.10
N TRP A 177 -12.62 0.86 -11.82
CA TRP A 177 -12.83 0.76 -13.24
C TRP A 177 -14.23 0.21 -13.53
N THR A 178 -14.76 0.41 -14.75
CA THR A 178 -16.12 -0.05 -15.05
C THR A 178 -16.19 -1.58 -15.13
N VAL A 179 -17.36 -2.11 -14.79
CA VAL A 179 -17.64 -3.55 -14.83
C VAL A 179 -17.38 -4.14 -16.22
N GLU A 180 -17.79 -3.39 -17.26
CA GLU A 180 -17.62 -3.79 -18.66
C GLU A 180 -16.15 -3.89 -19.07
N LYS A 181 -15.34 -2.94 -18.65
CA LYS A 181 -13.89 -2.93 -18.96
C LYS A 181 -13.17 -4.04 -18.23
N TRP A 182 -13.51 -4.27 -16.95
CA TRP A 182 -13.00 -5.41 -16.21
C TRP A 182 -13.34 -6.73 -16.91
N ALA A 183 -14.61 -6.93 -17.28
CA ALA A 183 -15.05 -8.17 -17.93
C ALA A 183 -14.32 -8.39 -19.27
N ARG A 184 -14.23 -7.37 -20.14
CA ARG A 184 -13.51 -7.49 -21.41
C ARG A 184 -12.03 -7.77 -21.22
N THR A 185 -11.39 -7.12 -20.25
CA THR A 185 -9.98 -7.35 -19.94
C THR A 185 -9.74 -8.78 -19.46
N ILE A 186 -10.52 -9.26 -18.51
CA ILE A 186 -10.44 -10.61 -17.95
C ILE A 186 -10.66 -11.65 -19.05
N ASP A 187 -11.70 -11.51 -19.88
CA ASP A 187 -11.99 -12.40 -20.99
C ASP A 187 -10.84 -12.44 -22.02
N THR A 188 -10.28 -11.27 -22.33
CA THR A 188 -9.14 -11.19 -23.26
C THR A 188 -7.92 -11.88 -22.70
N LEU A 189 -7.57 -11.64 -21.43
CA LEU A 189 -6.44 -12.27 -20.75
C LEU A 189 -6.61 -13.80 -20.69
N THR A 190 -7.81 -14.26 -20.34
CA THR A 190 -8.14 -15.72 -20.31
C THR A 190 -8.01 -16.34 -21.70
N LYS A 191 -8.54 -15.68 -22.74
CA LYS A 191 -8.48 -16.15 -24.13
C LYS A 191 -7.05 -16.35 -24.64
N ILE A 192 -6.10 -15.50 -24.22
CA ILE A 192 -4.68 -15.59 -24.60
C ILE A 192 -3.85 -16.47 -23.64
N GLY A 193 -4.48 -17.22 -22.73
CA GLY A 193 -3.82 -18.19 -21.85
C GLY A 193 -3.25 -17.60 -20.56
N ILE A 194 -3.62 -16.37 -20.20
CA ILE A 194 -3.26 -15.79 -18.88
C ILE A 194 -4.30 -16.18 -17.85
N GLY A 195 -3.87 -16.97 -16.91
CA GLY A 195 -4.74 -17.51 -15.85
C GLY A 195 -4.20 -18.85 -15.31
N PRO A 196 -4.94 -19.49 -14.42
CA PRO A 196 -6.28 -19.16 -13.91
C PRO A 196 -6.35 -17.79 -13.21
N ILE A 197 -7.57 -17.25 -13.10
CA ILE A 197 -7.80 -15.94 -12.47
C ILE A 197 -8.55 -16.14 -11.15
N VAL A 198 -8.04 -15.48 -10.10
CA VAL A 198 -8.64 -15.40 -8.77
C VAL A 198 -9.04 -13.97 -8.49
N MET A 199 -10.32 -13.71 -8.20
CA MET A 199 -10.84 -12.38 -7.90
C MET A 199 -11.15 -12.24 -6.42
N THR A 200 -10.71 -11.14 -5.81
CA THR A 200 -11.04 -10.75 -4.43
C THR A 200 -11.65 -9.36 -4.40
N SER A 201 -12.28 -9.01 -3.28
CA SER A 201 -12.71 -7.65 -2.96
C SER A 201 -12.43 -7.31 -1.50
N GLY A 202 -12.66 -6.03 -1.13
CA GLY A 202 -12.83 -5.66 0.27
C GLY A 202 -14.14 -6.22 0.85
N ALA A 203 -14.37 -5.96 2.14
CA ALA A 203 -15.49 -6.55 2.89
C ALA A 203 -16.84 -5.83 2.71
N GLN A 204 -16.87 -4.66 2.05
CA GLN A 204 -18.10 -3.87 1.88
C GLN A 204 -18.99 -4.50 0.81
N ASP A 205 -20.33 -4.49 1.03
CA ASP A 205 -21.27 -5.14 0.14
C ASP A 205 -21.22 -4.64 -1.30
N TRP A 206 -21.05 -3.33 -1.50
CA TRP A 206 -20.90 -2.77 -2.85
C TRP A 206 -19.63 -3.26 -3.59
N GLN A 207 -18.58 -3.65 -2.86
CA GLN A 207 -17.37 -4.22 -3.47
C GLN A 207 -17.61 -5.65 -3.95
N LYS A 208 -18.32 -6.44 -3.14
CA LYS A 208 -18.76 -7.79 -3.51
C LYS A 208 -19.67 -7.74 -4.72
N GLU A 209 -20.70 -6.87 -4.68
CA GLU A 209 -21.63 -6.67 -5.78
C GLU A 209 -20.92 -6.27 -7.08
N HIS A 210 -19.91 -5.37 -7.00
CA HIS A 210 -19.12 -4.99 -8.17
C HIS A 210 -18.41 -6.20 -8.80
N CYS A 211 -17.81 -7.07 -7.98
CA CYS A 211 -17.18 -8.31 -8.44
C CYS A 211 -18.19 -9.29 -9.03
N GLU A 212 -19.37 -9.44 -8.43
CA GLU A 212 -20.43 -10.28 -8.97
C GLU A 212 -20.94 -9.77 -10.32
N GLN A 213 -21.08 -8.45 -10.48
CA GLN A 213 -21.48 -7.84 -11.75
C GLN A 213 -20.44 -8.08 -12.84
N ILE A 214 -19.13 -8.07 -12.51
CA ILE A 214 -18.08 -8.47 -13.44
C ILE A 214 -18.27 -9.93 -13.82
N CYS A 215 -18.41 -10.85 -12.86
CA CYS A 215 -18.55 -12.28 -13.11
C CYS A 215 -19.77 -12.61 -14.00
N ARG A 216 -20.90 -11.93 -13.82
CA ARG A 216 -22.09 -12.11 -14.66
C ARG A 216 -21.88 -11.76 -16.13
N ARG A 217 -20.83 -10.97 -16.46
CA ARG A 217 -20.50 -10.54 -17.85
C ARG A 217 -19.38 -11.37 -18.49
N LEU A 218 -18.70 -12.19 -17.70
CA LEU A 218 -17.58 -12.98 -18.22
C LEU A 218 -18.07 -14.11 -19.14
N LYS A 219 -17.30 -14.32 -20.21
CA LYS A 219 -17.45 -15.48 -21.10
C LYS A 219 -16.75 -16.71 -20.55
N TYR A 220 -15.68 -16.51 -19.78
CA TYR A 220 -14.88 -17.57 -19.19
C TYR A 220 -15.02 -17.55 -17.67
N PRO A 221 -15.19 -18.73 -17.02
CA PRO A 221 -15.31 -18.78 -15.57
C PRO A 221 -14.00 -18.45 -14.88
N ILE A 222 -14.09 -17.75 -13.74
CA ILE A 222 -12.96 -17.46 -12.87
C ILE A 222 -13.28 -17.90 -11.43
N GLU A 223 -12.27 -17.95 -10.57
CA GLU A 223 -12.49 -18.20 -9.14
C GLU A 223 -12.75 -16.88 -8.40
N ASN A 224 -14.03 -16.59 -8.13
CA ASN A 224 -14.44 -15.41 -7.38
C ASN A 224 -14.58 -15.71 -5.90
N VAL A 225 -13.66 -15.20 -5.08
CA VAL A 225 -13.66 -15.35 -3.62
C VAL A 225 -13.91 -14.01 -2.90
N SER A 226 -14.57 -13.09 -3.59
CA SER A 226 -14.89 -11.76 -3.08
C SER A 226 -15.76 -11.83 -1.82
N GLY A 227 -15.28 -11.20 -0.73
CA GLY A 227 -15.95 -11.19 0.56
C GLY A 227 -15.89 -12.49 1.37
N LEU A 228 -15.20 -13.52 0.88
CA LEU A 228 -15.04 -14.81 1.57
C LEU A 228 -13.72 -14.93 2.34
N THR A 229 -12.80 -13.99 2.15
CA THR A 229 -11.44 -14.05 2.70
C THR A 229 -11.30 -13.26 3.99
N THR A 230 -10.58 -13.79 4.96
CA THR A 230 -10.03 -13.01 6.06
C THR A 230 -8.85 -12.16 5.55
N LEU A 231 -8.31 -11.27 6.40
CA LEU A 231 -7.12 -10.51 6.02
C LEU A 231 -5.89 -11.42 5.85
N GLU A 232 -5.76 -12.46 6.68
CA GLU A 232 -4.72 -13.48 6.59
C GLU A 232 -4.79 -14.21 5.25
N ASN A 233 -5.98 -14.67 4.86
CA ASN A 233 -6.19 -15.31 3.56
C ASN A 233 -5.85 -14.35 2.42
N TYR A 234 -6.29 -13.11 2.51
CA TYR A 234 -6.02 -12.09 1.49
C TYR A 234 -4.51 -11.83 1.30
N LEU A 235 -3.76 -11.70 2.41
CA LEU A 235 -2.31 -11.54 2.37
C LEU A 235 -1.63 -12.75 1.71
N SER A 236 -2.10 -13.97 2.01
CA SER A 236 -1.61 -15.20 1.40
C SER A 236 -1.98 -15.30 -0.09
N ILE A 237 -3.18 -14.86 -0.49
CA ILE A 237 -3.58 -14.81 -1.90
C ILE A 237 -2.68 -13.85 -2.69
N VAL A 238 -2.39 -12.66 -2.15
CA VAL A 238 -1.47 -11.71 -2.80
C VAL A 238 -0.06 -12.31 -2.89
N TRP A 239 0.43 -12.95 -1.83
CA TRP A 239 1.76 -13.57 -1.79
C TRP A 239 1.92 -14.70 -2.82
N ASN A 240 0.92 -15.56 -2.98
CA ASN A 240 1.00 -16.73 -3.87
C ASN A 240 0.61 -16.42 -5.33
N ALA A 241 0.17 -15.20 -5.63
CA ALA A 241 -0.17 -14.80 -6.98
C ALA A 241 1.07 -14.76 -7.88
N LYS A 242 0.97 -15.24 -9.12
CA LYS A 242 2.02 -15.04 -10.13
C LYS A 242 2.11 -13.57 -10.55
N LEU A 243 0.97 -12.88 -10.60
CA LEU A 243 0.86 -11.44 -10.87
C LEU A 243 -0.40 -10.90 -10.21
N VAL A 244 -0.34 -9.66 -9.74
CA VAL A 244 -1.47 -8.92 -9.19
C VAL A 244 -1.91 -7.83 -10.17
N LEU A 245 -3.20 -7.79 -10.52
CA LEU A 245 -3.85 -6.71 -11.27
C LEU A 245 -4.90 -6.05 -10.37
N THR A 246 -4.74 -4.76 -10.11
CA THR A 246 -5.59 -4.07 -9.14
C THR A 246 -5.82 -2.60 -9.50
N VAL A 247 -6.89 -2.01 -8.98
CA VAL A 247 -7.00 -0.55 -8.88
C VAL A 247 -6.12 -0.04 -7.73
N GLU A 248 -5.79 1.25 -7.73
CA GLU A 248 -5.03 1.87 -6.65
C GLU A 248 -5.67 1.62 -5.28
N GLY A 249 -4.92 0.97 -4.39
CA GLY A 249 -5.39 0.52 -3.07
C GLY A 249 -4.42 -0.44 -2.40
N SER A 250 -4.90 -1.13 -1.36
CA SER A 250 -4.06 -2.00 -0.51
C SER A 250 -3.37 -3.14 -1.27
N ALA A 251 -4.03 -3.73 -2.28
CA ALA A 251 -3.47 -4.85 -3.04
C ALA A 251 -2.13 -4.49 -3.70
N GLY A 252 -2.07 -3.32 -4.36
CA GLY A 252 -0.85 -2.83 -5.00
C GLY A 252 0.28 -2.56 -4.00
N HIS A 253 -0.03 -1.95 -2.85
CA HIS A 253 0.96 -1.68 -1.80
C HIS A 253 1.48 -2.97 -1.15
N ILE A 254 0.61 -3.95 -0.90
CA ILE A 254 1.00 -5.26 -0.36
C ILE A 254 1.85 -6.02 -1.37
N ALA A 255 1.44 -6.07 -2.64
CA ALA A 255 2.22 -6.72 -3.70
C ALA A 255 3.61 -6.09 -3.85
N ALA A 256 3.69 -4.75 -3.83
CA ALA A 256 4.97 -4.02 -3.88
C ALA A 256 5.86 -4.34 -2.67
N ALA A 257 5.28 -4.42 -1.46
CA ALA A 257 6.01 -4.77 -0.24
C ALA A 257 6.49 -6.23 -0.22
N TYR A 258 5.80 -7.13 -0.93
CA TYR A 258 6.26 -8.50 -1.19
C TYR A 258 7.23 -8.60 -2.37
N ARG A 259 7.50 -7.51 -3.09
CA ARG A 259 8.28 -7.49 -4.35
C ARG A 259 7.67 -8.39 -5.44
N HIS A 260 6.34 -8.49 -5.45
CA HIS A 260 5.61 -9.25 -6.46
C HIS A 260 5.32 -8.43 -7.71
N LYS A 261 5.16 -9.14 -8.83
CA LYS A 261 4.66 -8.57 -10.08
C LYS A 261 3.30 -7.95 -9.86
N CYS A 262 3.14 -6.68 -10.23
CA CYS A 262 1.91 -5.95 -10.01
C CYS A 262 1.63 -4.94 -11.13
N VAL A 263 0.39 -4.91 -11.60
CA VAL A 263 -0.15 -3.84 -12.44
C VAL A 263 -1.23 -3.11 -11.63
N THR A 264 -1.01 -1.83 -11.36
CA THR A 264 -1.93 -1.00 -10.59
C THR A 264 -2.53 0.08 -11.48
N LEU A 265 -3.86 0.18 -11.48
CA LEU A 265 -4.61 1.15 -12.27
C LEU A 265 -4.85 2.42 -11.45
N PHE A 266 -4.42 3.56 -11.97
CA PHE A 266 -4.56 4.87 -11.34
C PHE A 266 -5.53 5.76 -12.11
N GLY A 267 -6.51 6.30 -11.38
CA GLY A 267 -7.43 7.34 -11.86
C GLY A 267 -7.00 8.72 -11.34
N HIS A 268 -7.79 9.28 -10.45
CA HIS A 268 -7.64 10.64 -9.92
C HIS A 268 -6.61 10.80 -8.78
N THR A 269 -6.05 9.72 -8.28
CA THR A 269 -5.05 9.77 -7.20
C THR A 269 -3.66 10.01 -7.76
N SER A 270 -2.81 10.65 -6.96
CA SER A 270 -1.44 10.95 -7.37
C SER A 270 -0.61 9.68 -7.49
N LEU A 271 -0.21 9.35 -8.70
CA LEU A 271 0.66 8.23 -9.00
C LEU A 271 2.02 8.37 -8.30
N THR A 272 2.62 9.56 -8.34
CA THR A 272 3.93 9.81 -7.73
C THR A 272 3.95 9.62 -6.23
N HIS A 273 2.83 9.90 -5.54
CA HIS A 273 2.73 9.75 -4.10
C HIS A 273 2.45 8.31 -3.66
N LEU A 274 1.72 7.54 -4.47
CA LEU A 274 1.18 6.24 -4.06
C LEU A 274 1.81 5.06 -4.79
N HIS A 275 2.68 5.32 -5.77
CA HIS A 275 3.36 4.27 -6.51
C HIS A 275 4.83 4.59 -6.74
N ARG A 276 5.65 3.54 -6.68
CA ARG A 276 7.03 3.55 -7.13
C ARG A 276 7.20 2.46 -8.17
N SER A 277 7.40 2.87 -9.40
CA SER A 277 7.64 1.92 -10.49
C SER A 277 8.96 1.17 -10.29
N THR A 278 8.91 -0.12 -10.54
CA THR A 278 10.06 -1.03 -10.51
C THR A 278 9.99 -1.93 -11.75
N ALA A 279 10.99 -2.78 -11.95
CA ALA A 279 10.96 -3.76 -13.04
C ALA A 279 9.79 -4.76 -12.94
N TYR A 280 9.19 -4.92 -11.78
CA TYR A 280 8.09 -5.85 -11.50
C TYR A 280 6.78 -5.18 -11.09
N SER A 281 6.74 -3.84 -10.99
CA SER A 281 5.55 -3.11 -10.55
C SER A 281 5.25 -1.93 -11.49
N TYR A 282 4.17 -2.05 -12.27
CA TYR A 282 3.73 -1.07 -13.24
C TYR A 282 2.51 -0.32 -12.77
N ALA A 283 2.50 0.98 -12.99
CA ALA A 283 1.32 1.82 -12.80
C ALA A 283 0.80 2.28 -14.16
N ILE A 284 -0.47 2.04 -14.41
CA ILE A 284 -1.16 2.47 -15.63
C ILE A 284 -2.14 3.57 -15.25
N SER A 285 -2.01 4.73 -15.87
CA SER A 285 -2.88 5.86 -15.62
C SER A 285 -3.45 6.43 -16.91
N THR A 286 -4.45 7.27 -16.80
CA THR A 286 -5.08 7.94 -17.94
C THR A 286 -4.18 9.00 -18.60
N GLY A 287 -2.93 9.12 -18.17
CA GLY A 287 -1.91 9.93 -18.84
C GLY A 287 -2.02 11.44 -18.65
N LYS A 288 -2.89 11.92 -17.75
CA LYS A 288 -3.01 13.35 -17.48
C LYS A 288 -2.28 13.79 -16.22
N VAL A 289 -1.61 14.91 -16.34
CA VAL A 289 -0.73 15.58 -15.36
C VAL A 289 -1.43 15.76 -14.00
N LEU A 290 -0.63 15.72 -12.93
CA LEU A 290 -0.98 16.12 -11.57
C LEU A 290 -2.03 17.26 -11.53
N GLY A 291 -3.18 16.99 -10.90
CA GLY A 291 -4.22 18.00 -10.66
C GLY A 291 -5.47 17.91 -11.54
N GLN A 292 -5.51 17.09 -12.59
CA GLN A 292 -6.74 16.83 -13.34
C GLN A 292 -7.42 15.57 -12.80
N HIS A 293 -8.69 15.70 -12.39
CA HIS A 293 -9.54 14.59 -11.94
C HIS A 293 -9.87 13.65 -13.12
N CYS A 294 -8.92 12.79 -13.47
CA CYS A 294 -9.15 11.75 -14.46
C CYS A 294 -9.82 10.56 -13.80
N ARG A 295 -11.06 10.30 -14.19
CA ARG A 295 -11.76 9.10 -13.74
C ARG A 295 -11.15 7.88 -14.40
N LEU A 296 -11.00 6.81 -13.64
CA LEU A 296 -10.45 5.55 -14.13
C LEU A 296 -11.29 4.95 -15.28
N GLU A 297 -12.57 5.28 -15.35
CA GLU A 297 -13.46 4.88 -16.44
C GLU A 297 -12.96 5.26 -17.84
N HIS A 298 -12.10 6.28 -17.96
CA HIS A 298 -11.50 6.70 -19.23
C HIS A 298 -10.25 5.90 -19.61
N LEU A 299 -9.68 5.11 -18.70
CA LEU A 299 -8.54 4.26 -19.01
C LEU A 299 -8.93 3.19 -20.03
N PRO A 300 -8.28 3.08 -21.20
CA PRO A 300 -8.53 2.01 -22.16
C PRO A 300 -7.98 0.67 -21.65
N GLU A 301 -8.52 -0.45 -22.14
CA GLU A 301 -8.14 -1.79 -21.74
C GLU A 301 -6.78 -2.23 -22.30
N GLU A 302 -6.46 -1.80 -23.51
CA GLU A 302 -5.26 -2.25 -24.25
C GLU A 302 -3.93 -2.04 -23.49
N PRO A 303 -3.63 -0.86 -22.90
CA PRO A 303 -2.41 -0.67 -22.12
C PRO A 303 -2.36 -1.59 -20.88
N VAL A 304 -3.52 -1.89 -20.28
CA VAL A 304 -3.62 -2.78 -19.12
C VAL A 304 -3.29 -4.21 -19.54
N ILE A 305 -3.91 -4.69 -20.63
CA ILE A 305 -3.67 -6.03 -21.17
C ILE A 305 -2.19 -6.18 -21.55
N THR A 306 -1.62 -5.21 -22.25
CA THR A 306 -0.20 -5.21 -22.64
C THR A 306 0.72 -5.33 -21.41
N ALA A 307 0.51 -4.50 -20.39
CA ALA A 307 1.31 -4.54 -19.17
C ALA A 307 1.19 -5.88 -18.41
N VAL A 308 -0.02 -6.45 -18.36
CA VAL A 308 -0.24 -7.77 -17.75
C VAL A 308 0.50 -8.86 -18.53
N VAL A 309 0.41 -8.87 -19.88
CA VAL A 309 1.10 -9.85 -20.72
C VAL A 309 2.62 -9.76 -20.57
N GLU A 310 3.16 -8.55 -20.60
CA GLU A 310 4.60 -8.32 -20.41
C GLU A 310 5.09 -8.86 -19.07
N LEU A 311 4.44 -8.47 -17.96
CA LEU A 311 4.83 -8.93 -16.63
C LEU A 311 4.55 -10.42 -16.39
N TRP A 312 3.48 -10.97 -16.96
CA TRP A 312 3.17 -12.39 -16.82
C TRP A 312 4.28 -13.28 -17.39
N ASN A 313 4.84 -12.88 -18.52
CA ASN A 313 5.88 -13.61 -19.25
C ASN A 313 7.30 -13.24 -18.83
N ALA A 314 7.50 -12.11 -18.10
CA ALA A 314 8.82 -11.70 -17.67
C ALA A 314 9.43 -12.71 -16.70
N ASP A 315 10.71 -13.05 -16.86
CA ASP A 315 11.47 -13.78 -15.86
C ASP A 315 12.05 -12.79 -14.85
N VAL A 316 11.57 -12.82 -13.62
CA VAL A 316 11.97 -11.88 -12.55
C VAL A 316 13.25 -12.33 -11.85
N SER A 317 13.64 -13.60 -11.97
CA SER A 317 14.87 -14.12 -11.35
C SER A 317 16.13 -13.39 -11.85
N ALA A 318 16.08 -12.84 -13.07
CA ALA A 318 17.15 -12.04 -13.65
C ALA A 318 17.26 -10.61 -13.06
N TYR A 319 16.24 -10.12 -12.33
CA TYR A 319 16.18 -8.74 -11.83
C TYR A 319 16.53 -8.59 -10.35
N GLU A 320 16.63 -9.68 -9.59
CA GLU A 320 16.99 -9.62 -8.16
C GLU A 320 18.40 -9.07 -7.91
N ASN A 321 19.27 -9.09 -8.91
CA ASN A 321 20.66 -8.60 -8.83
C ASN A 321 20.89 -7.20 -9.42
N THR A 322 19.85 -6.55 -9.99
CA THR A 322 20.00 -5.23 -10.62
C THR A 322 19.13 -4.21 -9.91
N ILE A 323 19.55 -3.79 -8.72
CA ILE A 323 19.01 -2.57 -8.09
C ILE A 323 19.70 -1.38 -8.76
N SER A 324 19.37 -1.10 -10.00
CA SER A 324 19.62 0.20 -10.61
C SER A 324 18.27 0.91 -10.76
N PHE A 325 18.07 1.94 -9.97
CA PHE A 325 16.91 2.82 -10.03
C PHE A 325 16.91 3.57 -11.36
N ARG A 326 16.16 3.10 -12.35
CA ARG A 326 15.83 3.94 -13.50
C ARG A 326 14.70 4.88 -13.09
N SER A 327 14.92 6.19 -13.24
CA SER A 327 13.94 7.22 -13.00
C SER A 327 12.67 6.99 -13.84
N ALA A 328 11.50 7.31 -13.28
CA ALA A 328 10.18 7.10 -13.86
C ALA A 328 9.94 7.81 -15.21
N GLU A 329 10.89 8.59 -15.70
CA GLU A 329 10.79 9.35 -16.97
C GLU A 329 10.89 8.49 -18.23
N SER A 330 11.39 7.25 -18.14
CA SER A 330 11.63 6.42 -19.32
C SER A 330 10.47 5.49 -19.73
N LEU A 331 9.40 5.38 -18.93
CA LEU A 331 8.26 4.47 -19.19
C LEU A 331 6.99 5.19 -19.65
N VAL A 332 6.98 6.52 -19.67
CA VAL A 332 5.92 7.30 -20.32
C VAL A 332 6.37 7.55 -21.76
N ARG A 333 6.11 6.62 -22.67
CA ARG A 333 6.16 6.95 -24.10
C ARG A 333 4.86 7.65 -24.46
N PRO A 334 4.88 8.95 -24.77
CA PRO A 334 3.73 9.62 -25.37
C PRO A 334 3.69 9.18 -26.85
N ARG A 335 2.87 8.20 -27.20
CA ARG A 335 2.40 8.11 -28.57
C ARG A 335 1.34 9.20 -28.72
N GLY A 336 1.77 10.27 -29.40
CA GLY A 336 0.91 11.38 -29.75
C GLY A 336 -0.27 10.94 -30.59
N ARG A 337 -1.42 11.45 -30.22
CA ARG A 337 -2.40 12.02 -31.14
C ARG A 337 -3.08 13.17 -30.43
N HIS A 338 -2.92 14.33 -30.98
CA HIS A 338 -3.69 15.51 -30.63
C HIS A 338 -5.17 15.20 -30.79
N CYS A 339 -5.96 15.44 -29.75
CA CYS A 339 -7.37 15.73 -29.90
C CYS A 339 -7.53 17.24 -29.74
N SER A 340 -7.94 17.85 -30.84
CA SER A 340 -8.45 19.21 -30.97
C SER A 340 -9.64 19.46 -30.06
#